data_d3ecb5a9ad6b87e09cce23008bdad0d6
#
_entry.id   d3ecb5a9ad6b87e09cce23008bdad0d6
#
_cell.length_a   1.000
_cell.length_b   1.000
_cell.length_c   1.000
_cell.angle_alpha   90.00
_cell.angle_beta   90.00
_cell.angle_gamma   90.00
#
_symmetry.space_group_name_H-M   'P 1'
#
loop_
_entity.id
_entity.type
_entity.pdbx_description
1 polymer ?
#
loop_
_entity_poly.entity_id
_entity_poly.type
_entity_poly.pdbx_seq_one_letter_code
_entity_poly.pdbx_strand_id
1 'polypeptide(L)'
;GIECGADDLNDASKPRGAENFKAQVECDADERGSANLKFHFAPGGANRQSSLKNALQLVDSELVLVSDVARAQISPELISSLIRNLGGADCISPYLGVNDTTYLGERIVEREELRLIQTPQLSRTALLKKALEGSEIFTDDSAAVGSAGGRLEFIKGEAGALKITRASDLAALNLKPCSRDIFCGTGYDVHALEKGAGIVLGGVQIPCEFALIAHSDGDVAIHALIDAICGAAMLGDIGELFPDSDAKLKGADSKELLRKVMRRVRGYGYELVNADITIIAQRPKIGAYKAQMQEVLSEILNCARVNVKATTTEGLGFTGRSEGIAAQAAVSLKFYDWQKHAAKARGA
;
A
#
# COMPACT_ATOMS: atom_id res chain seq x y z
N GLY A 1 10.36 3.74 -0.06
CA GLY A 1 9.09 3.53 -0.72
C GLY A 1 8.88 2.05 -0.96
N ILE A 2 7.90 1.47 -0.30
CA ILE A 2 7.48 0.08 -0.56
C ILE A 2 6.32 0.18 -1.54
N GLU A 3 6.56 -0.17 -2.82
CA GLU A 3 5.47 -0.36 -3.77
C GLU A 3 4.84 -1.73 -3.52
N CYS A 4 3.71 -1.75 -2.82
CA CYS A 4 2.81 -2.91 -2.80
C CYS A 4 1.72 -2.68 -3.84
N GLY A 5 1.75 -3.42 -4.93
CA GLY A 5 0.67 -3.42 -5.93
C GLY A 5 -0.61 -3.99 -5.34
N ALA A 6 -1.63 -3.15 -5.20
CA ALA A 6 -2.95 -3.54 -4.67
C ALA A 6 -3.87 -4.19 -5.73
N ASP A 7 -3.46 -4.24 -6.99
CA ASP A 7 -4.30 -4.74 -8.09
C ASP A 7 -4.31 -6.29 -8.21
N ASP A 8 -3.52 -6.98 -7.39
CA ASP A 8 -3.39 -8.43 -7.45
C ASP A 8 -4.31 -9.21 -6.49
N LEU A 9 -5.18 -8.55 -5.75
CA LEU A 9 -6.01 -9.22 -4.73
C LEU A 9 -7.31 -9.85 -5.26
N ASN A 10 -7.67 -9.63 -6.52
CA ASN A 10 -8.96 -10.10 -7.06
C ASN A 10 -8.89 -11.16 -8.18
N ASP A 11 -7.72 -11.65 -8.57
CA ASP A 11 -7.62 -12.73 -9.56
C ASP A 11 -6.82 -13.93 -9.02
N ALA A 12 -7.51 -14.84 -8.37
CA ALA A 12 -6.95 -16.09 -7.83
C ALA A 12 -6.66 -17.16 -8.89
N SER A 13 -6.86 -16.89 -10.19
CA SER A 13 -6.81 -17.89 -11.25
C SER A 13 -5.55 -17.89 -12.12
N LYS A 14 -4.62 -16.94 -11.95
CA LYS A 14 -3.37 -16.90 -12.72
C LYS A 14 -2.15 -17.26 -11.87
N PRO A 15 -1.31 -18.21 -12.31
CA PRO A 15 0.00 -18.42 -11.68
C PRO A 15 0.82 -17.14 -11.90
N ARG A 16 1.16 -16.44 -10.83
CA ARG A 16 2.01 -15.23 -10.88
C ARG A 16 3.38 -15.64 -11.38
N GLY A 17 3.75 -15.18 -12.57
CA GLY A 17 5.06 -15.38 -13.15
C GLY A 17 6.13 -14.82 -12.20
N ALA A 18 7.20 -15.61 -12.01
CA ALA A 18 8.39 -15.22 -11.28
C ALA A 18 9.17 -14.17 -12.09
N GLU A 19 8.69 -12.93 -12.14
CA GLU A 19 9.47 -11.82 -12.64
C GLU A 19 10.31 -11.25 -11.50
N ASN A 20 11.61 -11.20 -11.75
CA ASN A 20 12.71 -10.83 -10.88
C ASN A 20 12.46 -9.55 -10.06
N PHE A 21 11.90 -9.69 -8.86
CA PHE A 21 11.98 -8.65 -7.84
C PHE A 21 13.35 -8.71 -7.18
N LYS A 22 14.34 -8.05 -7.76
CA LYS A 22 15.56 -7.63 -7.06
C LYS A 22 15.37 -6.19 -6.59
N ALA A 23 14.63 -6.00 -5.50
CA ALA A 23 14.68 -4.75 -4.78
C ALA A 23 15.60 -4.94 -3.57
N GLN A 24 16.83 -4.48 -3.65
CA GLN A 24 17.66 -4.19 -2.48
C GLN A 24 17.27 -2.78 -2.02
N VAL A 25 16.63 -2.67 -0.88
CA VAL A 25 16.46 -1.39 -0.20
C VAL A 25 17.57 -1.31 0.83
N GLU A 26 18.62 -0.58 0.52
CA GLU A 26 19.63 -0.18 1.48
C GLU A 26 19.12 1.10 2.16
N CYS A 27 18.79 1.01 3.44
CA CYS A 27 18.55 2.20 4.26
C CYS A 27 19.90 2.60 4.87
N ASP A 28 20.45 3.73 4.43
CA ASP A 28 21.58 4.35 5.10
C ASP A 28 21.19 4.72 6.54
N ALA A 29 22.02 4.35 7.49
CA ALA A 29 21.83 4.70 8.89
C ALA A 29 21.89 6.22 9.07
N ASP A 30 20.94 6.76 9.82
CA ASP A 30 21.06 8.13 10.29
C ASP A 30 22.23 8.25 11.32
N GLU A 31 22.67 9.49 11.57
CA GLU A 31 23.83 9.82 12.43
C GLU A 31 23.70 9.34 13.90
N ARG A 32 22.69 8.53 14.24
CA ARG A 32 22.38 8.01 15.58
C ARG A 32 22.85 6.59 15.83
N GLY A 33 23.68 6.02 14.95
CA GLY A 33 24.36 4.74 15.22
C GLY A 33 23.48 3.50 15.14
N SER A 34 22.39 3.53 14.39
CA SER A 34 21.58 2.36 14.10
C SER A 34 22.33 1.45 13.11
N ALA A 35 22.43 0.16 13.42
CA ALA A 35 23.05 -0.82 12.55
C ALA A 35 22.40 -0.80 11.15
N ASN A 36 23.24 -0.87 10.10
CA ASN A 36 22.76 -0.96 8.71
C ASN A 36 21.81 -2.15 8.55
N LEU A 37 20.51 -1.87 8.52
CA LEU A 37 19.49 -2.89 8.25
C LEU A 37 19.48 -3.19 6.75
N LYS A 38 19.77 -4.43 6.40
CA LYS A 38 19.64 -4.92 5.03
C LYS A 38 18.29 -5.60 4.86
N PHE A 39 17.54 -5.18 3.84
CA PHE A 39 16.28 -5.80 3.47
C PHE A 39 16.49 -6.71 2.26
N HIS A 40 16.05 -7.96 2.39
CA HIS A 40 16.06 -8.93 1.30
C HIS A 40 14.62 -9.37 1.02
N PHE A 41 14.28 -9.52 -0.25
CA PHE A 41 12.98 -9.99 -0.69
C PHE A 41 13.13 -11.38 -1.30
N ALA A 42 12.32 -12.32 -0.82
CA ALA A 42 12.21 -13.65 -1.39
C ALA A 42 10.85 -13.83 -2.07
N PRO A 43 10.78 -14.53 -3.19
CA PRO A 43 9.49 -14.82 -3.83
C PRO A 43 8.62 -15.67 -2.90
N GLY A 44 7.31 -15.39 -2.88
CA GLY A 44 6.33 -16.22 -2.19
C GLY A 44 6.26 -17.62 -2.81
N GLY A 45 5.82 -18.60 -2.02
CA GLY A 45 5.55 -19.96 -2.46
C GLY A 45 4.05 -20.27 -2.48
N ALA A 46 3.70 -21.49 -2.84
CA ALA A 46 2.31 -21.96 -2.88
C ALA A 46 1.61 -21.97 -1.50
N ASN A 47 2.38 -21.97 -0.41
CA ASN A 47 1.90 -21.91 0.96
C ASN A 47 2.91 -21.19 1.87
N ARG A 48 2.55 -20.98 3.16
CA ARG A 48 3.44 -20.33 4.16
C ARG A 48 4.81 -21.01 4.25
N GLN A 49 4.83 -22.33 4.30
CA GLN A 49 6.08 -23.09 4.46
C GLN A 49 7.01 -22.94 3.24
N SER A 50 6.48 -23.00 2.02
CA SER A 50 7.29 -22.79 0.81
C SER A 50 7.79 -21.35 0.69
N SER A 51 7.02 -20.37 1.12
CA SER A 51 7.48 -18.98 1.22
C SER A 51 8.62 -18.83 2.24
N LEU A 52 8.49 -19.49 3.41
CA LEU A 52 9.54 -19.51 4.43
C LEU A 52 10.80 -20.20 3.91
N LYS A 53 10.69 -21.34 3.22
CA LYS A 53 11.83 -22.02 2.59
C LYS A 53 12.60 -21.08 1.64
N ASN A 54 11.88 -20.32 0.80
CA ASN A 54 12.50 -19.35 -0.11
C ASN A 54 13.25 -18.26 0.68
N ALA A 55 12.64 -17.71 1.72
CA ALA A 55 13.27 -16.68 2.56
C ALA A 55 14.51 -17.20 3.30
N LEU A 56 14.47 -18.43 3.81
CA LEU A 56 15.58 -19.05 4.52
C LEU A 56 16.82 -19.28 3.64
N GLN A 57 16.69 -19.32 2.32
CA GLN A 57 17.86 -19.35 1.42
C GLN A 57 18.75 -18.11 1.54
N LEU A 58 18.18 -17.00 2.01
CA LEU A 58 18.88 -15.72 2.16
C LEU A 58 19.41 -15.50 3.60
N VAL A 59 19.24 -16.49 4.49
CA VAL A 59 19.59 -16.38 5.93
C VAL A 59 20.81 -17.23 6.21
N ASP A 60 21.92 -16.58 6.63
CA ASP A 60 23.19 -17.21 7.00
C ASP A 60 23.48 -17.14 8.50
N SER A 61 22.68 -16.40 9.27
CA SER A 61 22.83 -16.27 10.72
C SER A 61 22.55 -17.58 11.46
N GLU A 62 23.17 -17.79 12.63
CA GLU A 62 22.96 -18.96 13.49
C GLU A 62 21.50 -19.07 13.95
N LEU A 63 20.86 -17.94 14.21
CA LEU A 63 19.49 -17.85 14.69
C LEU A 63 18.63 -17.09 13.67
N VAL A 64 17.38 -17.51 13.55
CA VAL A 64 16.36 -16.84 12.73
C VAL A 64 15.10 -16.61 13.55
N LEU A 65 14.61 -15.36 13.50
CA LEU A 65 13.34 -14.97 14.10
C LEU A 65 12.29 -14.90 12.98
N VAL A 66 11.30 -15.77 13.03
CA VAL A 66 10.23 -15.82 12.03
C VAL A 66 8.94 -15.25 12.61
N SER A 67 8.36 -14.27 11.95
CA SER A 67 7.12 -13.65 12.37
C SER A 67 6.10 -13.55 11.24
N ASP A 68 4.83 -13.71 11.60
CA ASP A 68 3.73 -13.41 10.68
C ASP A 68 3.55 -11.88 10.60
N VAL A 69 3.55 -11.32 9.39
CA VAL A 69 3.28 -9.89 9.16
C VAL A 69 1.90 -9.45 9.70
N ALA A 70 0.99 -10.40 9.84
CA ALA A 70 -0.33 -10.19 10.41
C ALA A 70 -0.35 -9.92 11.94
N ARG A 71 0.81 -9.93 12.62
CA ARG A 71 0.93 -9.59 14.04
C ARG A 71 1.56 -8.19 14.17
N ALA A 72 0.72 -7.18 14.21
CA ALA A 72 1.15 -5.78 14.13
C ALA A 72 1.70 -5.21 15.45
N GLN A 73 1.38 -5.80 16.60
CA GLN A 73 1.73 -5.26 17.93
C GLN A 73 2.63 -6.23 18.72
N ILE A 74 3.75 -6.58 18.13
CA ILE A 74 4.81 -7.36 18.79
C ILE A 74 5.67 -6.36 19.58
N SER A 75 5.85 -6.58 20.89
CA SER A 75 6.69 -5.71 21.70
C SER A 75 8.18 -6.03 21.52
N PRO A 76 9.09 -5.05 21.68
CA PRO A 76 10.53 -5.30 21.78
C PRO A 76 10.88 -6.21 22.97
N GLU A 77 10.09 -6.15 24.05
CA GLU A 77 10.23 -6.95 25.27
C GLU A 77 10.02 -8.43 24.99
N LEU A 78 9.02 -8.79 24.15
CA LEU A 78 8.78 -10.16 23.72
C LEU A 78 9.97 -10.71 22.93
N ILE A 79 10.47 -9.93 21.95
CA ILE A 79 11.65 -10.31 21.16
C ILE A 79 12.87 -10.52 22.08
N SER A 80 13.13 -9.59 22.99
CA SER A 80 14.21 -9.68 23.96
C SER A 80 14.07 -10.88 24.89
N SER A 81 12.83 -11.25 25.27
CA SER A 81 12.55 -12.42 26.08
C SER A 81 12.82 -13.72 25.35
N LEU A 82 12.46 -13.82 24.06
CA LEU A 82 12.79 -14.99 23.23
C LEU A 82 14.30 -15.22 23.16
N ILE A 83 15.06 -14.14 22.91
CA ILE A 83 16.53 -14.21 22.81
C ILE A 83 17.14 -14.68 24.15
N ARG A 84 16.73 -14.09 25.26
CA ARG A 84 17.28 -14.43 26.58
C ARG A 84 16.95 -15.86 27.03
N ASN A 85 15.78 -16.38 26.66
CA ASN A 85 15.29 -17.66 27.15
C ASN A 85 15.51 -18.84 26.18
N LEU A 86 16.10 -18.60 25.00
CA LEU A 86 16.40 -19.68 24.05
C LEU A 86 17.29 -20.76 24.70
N GLY A 87 18.33 -20.35 25.45
CA GLY A 87 19.23 -21.27 26.15
C GLY A 87 19.76 -22.39 25.25
N GLY A 88 19.55 -23.62 25.68
CA GLY A 88 19.92 -24.81 24.90
C GLY A 88 18.78 -25.35 24.01
N ALA A 89 17.67 -24.61 23.85
CA ALA A 89 16.59 -25.02 22.95
C ALA A 89 16.96 -24.79 21.48
N ASP A 90 16.29 -25.52 20.60
CA ASP A 90 16.43 -25.41 19.16
C ASP A 90 15.38 -24.47 18.56
N CYS A 91 14.23 -24.34 19.22
CA CYS A 91 13.20 -23.37 18.92
C CYS A 91 12.52 -22.91 20.21
N ILE A 92 12.23 -21.62 20.30
CA ILE A 92 11.45 -21.03 21.38
C ILE A 92 10.28 -20.26 20.81
N SER A 93 9.08 -20.48 21.37
CA SER A 93 7.83 -19.91 20.90
C SER A 93 7.04 -19.29 22.02
N PRO A 94 6.43 -18.10 21.80
CA PRO A 94 5.52 -17.53 22.75
C PRO A 94 4.14 -18.21 22.63
N TYR A 95 3.41 -18.29 23.75
CA TYR A 95 2.06 -18.83 23.77
C TYR A 95 1.14 -18.06 24.69
N LEU A 96 -0.16 -18.15 24.41
CA LEU A 96 -1.22 -17.79 25.34
C LEU A 96 -1.91 -19.04 25.86
N GLY A 97 -2.27 -19.03 27.15
CA GLY A 97 -3.14 -20.05 27.72
C GLY A 97 -4.58 -19.88 27.23
N VAL A 98 -5.38 -20.91 27.40
CA VAL A 98 -6.83 -20.89 27.09
C VAL A 98 -7.60 -20.67 28.38
N ASN A 99 -8.48 -19.67 28.41
CA ASN A 99 -9.27 -19.32 29.59
C ASN A 99 -10.63 -20.03 29.61
N ASP A 100 -11.18 -20.31 28.43
CA ASP A 100 -12.52 -20.90 28.31
C ASP A 100 -12.47 -22.43 28.31
N THR A 101 -13.59 -23.06 28.67
CA THR A 101 -13.75 -24.51 28.52
C THR A 101 -13.65 -24.89 27.06
N THR A 102 -12.74 -25.81 26.76
CA THR A 102 -12.44 -26.22 25.37
C THR A 102 -12.88 -27.64 25.10
N TYR A 103 -13.53 -27.85 23.97
CA TYR A 103 -13.94 -29.15 23.47
C TYR A 103 -13.15 -29.53 22.23
N LEU A 104 -12.72 -30.80 22.14
CA LEU A 104 -12.27 -31.43 20.91
C LEU A 104 -13.35 -32.42 20.48
N GLY A 105 -14.19 -32.01 19.53
CA GLY A 105 -15.44 -32.68 19.25
C GLY A 105 -16.39 -32.59 20.47
N GLU A 106 -16.80 -33.73 21.04
CA GLU A 106 -17.66 -33.79 22.23
C GLU A 106 -16.86 -33.98 23.55
N ARG A 107 -15.55 -34.11 23.48
CA ARG A 107 -14.68 -34.33 24.64
C ARG A 107 -14.15 -33.01 25.19
N ILE A 108 -14.28 -32.81 26.50
CA ILE A 108 -13.61 -31.70 27.20
C ILE A 108 -12.11 -31.96 27.20
N VAL A 109 -11.33 -30.91 26.94
CA VAL A 109 -9.87 -30.92 26.99
C VAL A 109 -9.42 -30.08 28.16
N GLU A 110 -8.42 -30.55 28.90
CA GLU A 110 -7.79 -29.82 30.00
C GLU A 110 -7.13 -28.55 29.41
N ARG A 111 -7.72 -27.40 29.67
CA ARG A 111 -7.26 -26.13 29.07
C ARG A 111 -5.86 -25.71 29.53
N GLU A 112 -5.42 -26.19 30.68
CA GLU A 112 -4.08 -25.98 31.25
C GLU A 112 -2.98 -26.60 30.39
N GLU A 113 -3.31 -27.63 29.60
CA GLU A 113 -2.40 -28.28 28.66
C GLU A 113 -2.38 -27.61 27.30
N LEU A 114 -3.36 -26.73 27.02
CA LEU A 114 -3.50 -26.08 25.73
C LEU A 114 -2.64 -24.80 25.65
N ARG A 115 -1.99 -24.63 24.50
CA ARG A 115 -1.17 -23.48 24.18
C ARG A 115 -1.58 -22.90 22.83
N LEU A 116 -2.00 -21.65 22.82
CA LEU A 116 -2.22 -20.91 21.58
C LEU A 116 -0.88 -20.30 21.14
N ILE A 117 -0.20 -21.00 20.25
CA ILE A 117 1.14 -20.61 19.80
C ILE A 117 1.09 -19.31 19.00
N GLN A 118 2.01 -18.42 19.32
CA GLN A 118 2.17 -17.14 18.63
C GLN A 118 3.48 -17.10 17.84
N THR A 119 3.62 -16.10 17.00
CA THR A 119 4.89 -15.64 16.43
C THR A 119 5.20 -14.24 16.98
N PRO A 120 6.48 -13.80 17.05
CA PRO A 120 7.65 -14.40 16.43
C PRO A 120 8.13 -15.67 17.15
N GLN A 121 8.71 -16.61 16.38
CA GLN A 121 9.39 -17.78 16.89
C GLN A 121 10.88 -17.68 16.57
N LEU A 122 11.74 -17.97 17.54
CA LEU A 122 13.18 -17.91 17.37
C LEU A 122 13.72 -19.34 17.27
N SER A 123 14.39 -19.66 16.19
CA SER A 123 14.91 -21.01 15.90
C SER A 123 16.39 -20.98 15.55
N ARG A 124 17.08 -22.12 15.80
CA ARG A 124 18.38 -22.38 15.19
C ARG A 124 18.18 -22.60 13.69
N THR A 125 18.78 -21.74 12.88
CA THR A 125 18.55 -21.66 11.43
C THR A 125 18.82 -22.99 10.73
N ALA A 126 19.94 -23.64 11.06
CA ALA A 126 20.32 -24.92 10.43
C ALA A 126 19.29 -26.03 10.67
N LEU A 127 18.76 -26.13 11.90
CA LEU A 127 17.76 -27.13 12.22
C LEU A 127 16.41 -26.83 11.58
N LEU A 128 15.98 -25.57 11.58
CA LEU A 128 14.75 -25.18 10.92
C LEU A 128 14.82 -25.43 9.40
N LYS A 129 15.93 -25.09 8.73
CA LYS A 129 16.15 -25.44 7.32
C LYS A 129 15.98 -26.93 7.08
N LYS A 130 16.68 -27.77 7.87
CA LYS A 130 16.60 -29.22 7.79
C LYS A 130 15.19 -29.76 8.05
N ALA A 131 14.50 -29.26 9.07
CA ALA A 131 13.13 -29.67 9.41
C ALA A 131 12.13 -29.42 8.28
N LEU A 132 12.38 -28.40 7.48
CA LEU A 132 11.52 -28.02 6.36
C LEU A 132 11.88 -28.71 5.03
N GLU A 133 12.95 -29.52 4.93
CA GLU A 133 13.35 -30.22 3.68
C GLU A 133 12.32 -31.24 3.21
N GLY A 134 11.60 -31.87 4.14
CA GLY A 134 10.59 -32.90 3.86
C GLY A 134 9.35 -32.36 3.10
N SER A 135 8.45 -33.30 2.78
CA SER A 135 7.16 -33.02 2.14
C SER A 135 6.04 -32.71 3.13
N GLU A 136 6.28 -32.94 4.43
CA GLU A 136 5.29 -32.65 5.48
C GLU A 136 5.07 -31.15 5.61
N ILE A 137 3.80 -30.74 5.78
CA ILE A 137 3.42 -29.35 5.92
C ILE A 137 3.08 -29.07 7.38
N PHE A 138 3.86 -28.19 7.99
CA PHE A 138 3.69 -27.76 9.38
C PHE A 138 2.94 -26.44 9.46
N THR A 139 2.18 -26.26 10.52
CA THR A 139 1.41 -25.03 10.77
C THR A 139 2.30 -23.87 11.24
N ASP A 140 3.41 -24.21 11.93
CA ASP A 140 4.39 -23.23 12.42
C ASP A 140 5.81 -23.84 12.52
N ASP A 141 6.77 -23.01 12.92
CA ASP A 141 8.18 -23.39 12.93
C ASP A 141 8.51 -24.31 14.10
N SER A 142 7.82 -24.14 15.25
CA SER A 142 8.01 -25.01 16.42
C SER A 142 7.55 -26.44 16.13
N ALA A 143 6.44 -26.60 15.39
CA ALA A 143 5.98 -27.92 14.95
C ALA A 143 7.00 -28.60 14.02
N ALA A 144 7.57 -27.84 13.07
CA ALA A 144 8.60 -28.37 12.18
C ALA A 144 9.87 -28.80 12.94
N VAL A 145 10.39 -27.96 13.82
CA VAL A 145 11.59 -28.25 14.63
C VAL A 145 11.34 -29.43 15.57
N GLY A 146 10.17 -29.48 16.21
CA GLY A 146 9.80 -30.59 17.09
C GLY A 146 9.68 -31.93 16.35
N SER A 147 9.09 -31.95 15.15
CA SER A 147 9.03 -33.14 14.29
C SER A 147 10.41 -33.64 13.88
N ALA A 148 11.38 -32.75 13.72
CA ALA A 148 12.79 -33.12 13.46
C ALA A 148 13.59 -33.56 14.71
N GLY A 149 12.92 -33.68 15.86
CA GLY A 149 13.54 -34.08 17.13
C GLY A 149 14.25 -32.93 17.85
N GLY A 150 14.03 -31.70 17.46
CA GLY A 150 14.56 -30.50 18.10
C GLY A 150 13.92 -30.23 19.46
N ARG A 151 14.68 -29.64 20.38
CA ARG A 151 14.21 -29.26 21.72
C ARG A 151 13.43 -27.93 21.63
N LEU A 152 12.20 -28.00 22.11
CA LEU A 152 11.30 -26.84 22.15
C LEU A 152 11.27 -26.19 23.53
N GLU A 153 11.22 -24.85 23.56
CA GLU A 153 10.94 -24.05 24.73
C GLU A 153 9.74 -23.18 24.50
N PHE A 154 8.96 -22.92 25.54
CA PHE A 154 7.76 -22.09 25.43
C PHE A 154 7.77 -21.02 26.51
N ILE A 155 7.51 -19.76 26.13
CA ILE A 155 7.40 -18.64 27.06
C ILE A 155 6.02 -18.01 26.96
N LYS A 156 5.65 -17.25 28.01
CA LYS A 156 4.42 -16.49 28.01
C LYS A 156 4.46 -15.44 26.89
N GLY A 157 3.45 -15.48 26.03
CA GLY A 157 3.23 -14.50 24.95
C GLY A 157 2.43 -13.28 25.41
N GLU A 158 2.01 -12.49 24.46
CA GLU A 158 1.31 -11.22 24.66
C GLU A 158 -0.04 -11.20 23.97
N ALA A 159 -1.09 -10.77 24.68
CA ALA A 159 -2.42 -10.62 24.08
C ALA A 159 -2.41 -9.56 22.95
N GLY A 160 -1.54 -8.54 23.05
CA GLY A 160 -1.35 -7.53 21.99
C GLY A 160 -0.78 -8.07 20.69
N ALA A 161 -0.02 -9.19 20.74
CA ALA A 161 0.49 -9.85 19.54
C ALA A 161 -0.58 -10.72 18.83
N LEU A 162 -1.82 -10.21 18.80
CA LEU A 162 -2.95 -10.83 18.10
C LEU A 162 -2.65 -10.95 16.60
N LYS A 163 -2.97 -12.11 16.01
CA LYS A 163 -2.91 -12.30 14.57
C LYS A 163 -4.17 -11.72 13.91
N ILE A 164 -3.98 -10.72 13.08
CA ILE A 164 -5.06 -10.12 12.28
C ILE A 164 -5.36 -11.08 11.12
N THR A 165 -6.49 -11.75 11.17
CA THR A 165 -6.95 -12.67 10.14
C THR A 165 -8.19 -12.17 9.43
N ARG A 166 -8.96 -11.31 10.09
CA ARG A 166 -10.19 -10.71 9.60
C ARG A 166 -10.20 -9.21 9.89
N ALA A 167 -10.95 -8.44 9.10
CA ALA A 167 -11.09 -7.00 9.33
C ALA A 167 -11.65 -6.68 10.74
N SER A 168 -12.48 -7.55 11.31
CA SER A 168 -12.98 -7.43 12.69
C SER A 168 -11.87 -7.43 13.76
N ASP A 169 -10.74 -8.11 13.49
CA ASP A 169 -9.64 -8.23 14.47
C ASP A 169 -8.93 -6.90 14.68
N LEU A 170 -8.99 -5.98 13.70
CA LEU A 170 -8.45 -4.62 13.83
C LEU A 170 -9.04 -3.87 15.02
N ALA A 171 -10.26 -4.16 15.42
CA ALA A 171 -10.91 -3.50 16.54
C ALA A 171 -10.37 -3.96 17.92
N ALA A 172 -9.69 -5.10 17.97
CA ALA A 172 -9.01 -5.58 19.19
C ALA A 172 -7.61 -4.96 19.37
N LEU A 173 -7.08 -4.29 18.32
CA LEU A 173 -5.82 -3.58 18.40
C LEU A 173 -6.02 -2.27 19.14
N ASN A 174 -5.15 -1.99 20.11
CA ASN A 174 -5.14 -0.70 20.83
C ASN A 174 -4.41 0.36 19.98
N LEU A 175 -4.94 0.65 18.79
CA LEU A 175 -4.40 1.65 17.88
C LEU A 175 -5.07 2.99 18.15
N LYS A 176 -4.29 4.07 18.07
CA LYS A 176 -4.85 5.42 18.08
C LYS A 176 -5.80 5.58 16.88
N PRO A 177 -6.96 6.23 17.07
CA PRO A 177 -7.81 6.56 15.95
C PRO A 177 -7.03 7.44 14.95
N CYS A 178 -7.35 7.31 13.67
CA CYS A 178 -6.78 8.22 12.67
C CYS A 178 -7.22 9.67 12.95
N SER A 179 -6.37 10.63 12.57
CA SER A 179 -6.77 12.04 12.60
C SER A 179 -8.03 12.26 11.75
N ARG A 180 -8.88 13.16 12.21
CA ARG A 180 -10.08 13.63 11.47
C ARG A 180 -9.81 14.91 10.69
N ASP A 181 -8.57 15.36 10.64
CA ASP A 181 -8.17 16.53 9.91
C ASP A 181 -8.44 16.36 8.39
N ILE A 182 -8.77 17.47 7.76
CA ILE A 182 -8.93 17.56 6.31
C ILE A 182 -7.70 18.29 5.78
N PHE A 183 -7.03 17.67 4.83
CA PHE A 183 -5.84 18.20 4.16
C PHE A 183 -6.27 18.75 2.80
N CYS A 184 -6.05 20.04 2.58
CA CYS A 184 -6.42 20.68 1.33
C CYS A 184 -5.19 20.98 0.48
N GLY A 185 -5.32 20.81 -0.83
CA GLY A 185 -4.29 21.17 -1.78
C GLY A 185 -4.89 21.83 -3.00
N THR A 186 -4.11 22.67 -3.67
CA THR A 186 -4.46 23.33 -4.91
C THR A 186 -3.39 23.08 -5.95
N GLY A 187 -3.76 23.01 -7.22
CA GLY A 187 -2.85 22.89 -8.34
C GLY A 187 -3.30 23.81 -9.48
N TYR A 188 -2.33 24.21 -10.28
CA TYR A 188 -2.53 25.07 -11.44
C TYR A 188 -1.57 24.65 -12.54
N ASP A 189 -2.09 24.45 -13.76
CA ASP A 189 -1.26 24.10 -14.90
C ASP A 189 -1.73 24.83 -16.15
N VAL A 190 -0.82 25.03 -17.11
CA VAL A 190 -1.06 25.76 -18.37
C VAL A 190 -0.32 25.07 -19.50
N HIS A 191 -1.03 24.82 -20.60
CA HIS A 191 -0.42 24.37 -21.84
C HIS A 191 -0.74 25.30 -23.00
N ALA A 192 0.25 25.56 -23.87
CA ALA A 192 0.08 26.34 -25.08
C ALA A 192 -0.70 25.54 -26.13
N LEU A 193 -1.48 26.27 -26.93
CA LEU A 193 -2.23 25.74 -28.06
C LEU A 193 -1.46 25.94 -29.38
N GLU A 194 -1.51 24.91 -30.20
CA GLU A 194 -1.09 24.97 -31.60
C GLU A 194 -2.21 24.42 -32.50
N LYS A 195 -2.04 24.54 -33.84
CA LYS A 195 -2.98 23.93 -34.78
C LYS A 195 -2.89 22.40 -34.71
N GLY A 196 -4.07 21.76 -34.63
CA GLY A 196 -4.13 20.30 -34.47
C GLY A 196 -5.50 19.73 -34.84
N ALA A 197 -5.79 18.55 -34.39
CA ALA A 197 -7.03 17.82 -34.67
C ALA A 197 -7.81 17.41 -33.43
N GLY A 198 -7.41 17.89 -32.25
CA GLY A 198 -8.07 17.58 -30.98
C GLY A 198 -7.14 17.72 -29.79
N ILE A 199 -7.73 17.83 -28.61
CA ILE A 199 -7.06 17.95 -27.32
C ILE A 199 -7.62 16.92 -26.35
N VAL A 200 -6.84 16.54 -25.33
CA VAL A 200 -7.32 15.73 -24.20
C VAL A 200 -7.51 16.65 -22.99
N LEU A 201 -8.67 16.60 -22.33
CA LEU A 201 -8.93 17.32 -21.09
C LEU A 201 -9.78 16.48 -20.16
N GLY A 202 -9.31 16.34 -18.90
CA GLY A 202 -9.98 15.51 -17.89
C GLY A 202 -10.14 14.05 -18.33
N GLY A 203 -9.19 13.54 -19.11
CA GLY A 203 -9.19 12.19 -19.67
C GLY A 203 -10.13 11.99 -20.87
N VAL A 204 -10.71 13.08 -21.41
CA VAL A 204 -11.68 13.03 -22.51
C VAL A 204 -11.08 13.66 -23.77
N GLN A 205 -11.16 12.96 -24.90
CA GLN A 205 -10.76 13.49 -26.20
C GLN A 205 -11.81 14.47 -26.73
N ILE A 206 -11.38 15.69 -27.04
CA ILE A 206 -12.23 16.76 -27.59
C ILE A 206 -11.78 17.07 -29.00
N PRO A 207 -12.58 16.74 -30.04
CA PRO A 207 -12.29 17.13 -31.40
C PRO A 207 -12.34 18.65 -31.57
N CYS A 208 -11.27 19.22 -32.05
CA CYS A 208 -11.18 20.65 -32.34
C CYS A 208 -10.00 20.96 -33.28
N GLU A 209 -9.86 22.22 -33.71
CA GLU A 209 -8.75 22.69 -34.58
C GLU A 209 -7.41 22.91 -33.86
N PHE A 210 -7.30 22.48 -32.60
CA PHE A 210 -6.14 22.70 -31.75
C PHE A 210 -5.51 21.38 -31.30
N ALA A 211 -4.22 21.44 -30.91
CA ALA A 211 -3.48 20.46 -30.11
C ALA A 211 -2.83 21.20 -28.93
N LEU A 212 -2.48 20.49 -27.87
CA LEU A 212 -1.72 21.01 -26.74
C LEU A 212 -0.23 20.68 -26.90
N ILE A 213 0.63 21.67 -26.64
CA ILE A 213 2.09 21.47 -26.66
C ILE A 213 2.49 20.95 -25.27
N ALA A 214 2.89 19.68 -25.21
CA ALA A 214 3.28 19.03 -23.96
C ALA A 214 4.23 17.84 -24.20
N HIS A 215 4.89 17.35 -23.14
CA HIS A 215 5.69 16.13 -23.15
C HIS A 215 4.83 14.86 -23.02
N SER A 216 3.66 14.97 -22.34
CA SER A 216 2.64 13.93 -22.21
C SER A 216 1.54 14.07 -23.27
N ASP A 217 0.33 13.58 -23.00
CA ASP A 217 -0.88 13.86 -23.78
C ASP A 217 -1.41 15.29 -23.60
N GLY A 218 -0.79 16.09 -22.70
CA GLY A 218 -1.09 17.50 -22.46
C GLY A 218 -2.37 17.75 -21.68
N ASP A 219 -2.90 16.79 -20.95
CA ASP A 219 -4.13 16.99 -20.15
C ASP A 219 -3.89 17.93 -18.96
N VAL A 220 -3.97 19.24 -19.23
CA VAL A 220 -3.77 20.29 -18.24
C VAL A 220 -4.71 20.18 -17.04
N ALA A 221 -5.90 19.61 -17.21
CA ALA A 221 -6.86 19.41 -16.12
C ALA A 221 -6.41 18.31 -15.16
N ILE A 222 -5.89 17.20 -15.70
CA ILE A 222 -5.33 16.12 -14.86
C ILE A 222 -4.02 16.57 -14.23
N HIS A 223 -3.16 17.33 -14.91
CA HIS A 223 -1.91 17.81 -14.32
C HIS A 223 -2.17 18.74 -13.12
N ALA A 224 -3.06 19.71 -13.25
CA ALA A 224 -3.47 20.56 -12.13
C ALA A 224 -4.09 19.74 -10.98
N LEU A 225 -4.85 18.67 -11.30
CA LEU A 225 -5.43 17.79 -10.31
C LEU A 225 -4.35 16.96 -9.57
N ILE A 226 -3.35 16.47 -10.28
CA ILE A 226 -2.20 15.75 -9.68
C ILE A 226 -1.47 16.67 -8.69
N ASP A 227 -1.17 17.91 -9.08
CA ASP A 227 -0.51 18.88 -8.21
C ASP A 227 -1.34 19.19 -6.96
N ALA A 228 -2.66 19.35 -7.13
CA ALA A 228 -3.54 19.54 -5.99
C ALA A 228 -3.49 18.36 -5.00
N ILE A 229 -3.50 17.12 -5.51
CA ILE A 229 -3.43 15.90 -4.71
C ILE A 229 -2.05 15.79 -4.03
N CYS A 230 -0.97 16.03 -4.76
CA CYS A 230 0.39 15.99 -4.23
C CYS A 230 0.59 17.03 -3.13
N GLY A 231 0.11 18.27 -3.34
CA GLY A 231 0.15 19.33 -2.33
C GLY A 231 -0.60 18.95 -1.04
N ALA A 232 -1.83 18.41 -1.18
CA ALA A 232 -2.62 17.97 -0.02
C ALA A 232 -1.96 16.80 0.75
N ALA A 233 -1.23 15.93 0.05
CA ALA A 233 -0.55 14.77 0.63
C ALA A 233 0.92 15.03 1.01
N MET A 234 1.43 16.25 0.82
CA MET A 234 2.84 16.63 1.03
C MET A 234 3.82 15.77 0.22
N LEU A 235 3.52 15.51 -1.05
CA LEU A 235 4.31 14.66 -1.96
C LEU A 235 5.11 15.44 -3.01
N GLY A 236 5.26 16.75 -2.85
CA GLY A 236 5.87 17.62 -3.87
C GLY A 236 4.90 17.96 -5.00
N ASP A 237 5.35 17.95 -6.23
CA ASP A 237 4.59 18.27 -7.42
C ASP A 237 4.72 17.18 -8.51
N ILE A 238 4.00 17.38 -9.62
CA ILE A 238 4.00 16.44 -10.74
C ILE A 238 5.40 16.30 -11.37
N GLY A 239 6.18 17.39 -11.42
CA GLY A 239 7.53 17.38 -12.00
C GLY A 239 8.53 16.59 -11.18
N GLU A 240 8.40 16.59 -9.84
CA GLU A 240 9.20 15.75 -8.95
C GLU A 240 8.85 14.27 -9.09
N LEU A 241 7.58 13.93 -9.27
CA LEU A 241 7.12 12.55 -9.41
C LEU A 241 7.34 11.98 -10.82
N PHE A 242 7.24 12.83 -11.83
CA PHE A 242 7.29 12.45 -13.25
C PHE A 242 8.13 13.45 -14.03
N PRO A 243 9.46 13.47 -13.85
CA PRO A 243 10.32 14.45 -14.49
C PRO A 243 10.32 14.31 -16.01
N ASP A 244 10.28 15.43 -16.70
CA ASP A 244 10.31 15.51 -18.19
C ASP A 244 11.58 14.88 -18.78
N SER A 245 12.64 14.73 -17.98
CA SER A 245 13.88 14.06 -18.37
C SER A 245 13.76 12.54 -18.50
N ASP A 246 12.69 11.93 -17.97
CA ASP A 246 12.46 10.48 -18.13
C ASP A 246 11.81 10.19 -19.49
N ALA A 247 12.61 9.66 -20.41
CA ALA A 247 12.15 9.30 -21.76
C ALA A 247 10.98 8.30 -21.78
N LYS A 248 10.74 7.54 -20.68
CA LYS A 248 9.61 6.61 -20.56
C LYS A 248 8.26 7.32 -20.39
N LEU A 249 8.29 8.60 -20.03
CA LEU A 249 7.09 9.40 -19.81
C LEU A 249 6.68 10.20 -21.05
N LYS A 250 7.47 10.17 -22.12
CA LYS A 250 7.15 10.85 -23.37
C LYS A 250 5.87 10.29 -23.99
N GLY A 251 4.85 11.15 -24.14
CA GLY A 251 3.52 10.77 -24.65
C GLY A 251 2.69 9.94 -23.64
N ALA A 252 3.04 9.99 -22.35
CA ALA A 252 2.30 9.25 -21.32
C ALA A 252 0.85 9.73 -21.23
N ASP A 253 -0.08 8.79 -21.05
CA ASP A 253 -1.48 9.05 -20.73
C ASP A 253 -1.58 9.60 -19.31
N SER A 254 -2.05 10.84 -19.16
CA SER A 254 -2.17 11.51 -17.86
C SER A 254 -3.12 10.79 -16.89
N LYS A 255 -4.06 9.98 -17.39
CA LYS A 255 -4.88 9.09 -16.54
C LYS A 255 -4.04 8.06 -15.81
N GLU A 256 -3.01 7.51 -16.48
CA GLU A 256 -2.10 6.55 -15.82
C GLU A 256 -1.21 7.23 -14.78
N LEU A 257 -0.78 8.49 -15.04
CA LEU A 257 -0.06 9.28 -14.04
C LEU A 257 -0.93 9.52 -12.81
N LEU A 258 -2.20 9.92 -13.02
CA LEU A 258 -3.16 10.12 -11.94
C LEU A 258 -3.42 8.82 -11.15
N ARG A 259 -3.56 7.67 -11.82
CA ARG A 259 -3.70 6.36 -11.15
C ARG A 259 -2.47 6.03 -10.28
N LYS A 260 -1.26 6.31 -10.76
CA LYS A 260 -0.02 6.11 -9.98
C LYS A 260 -0.01 7.00 -8.72
N VAL A 261 -0.36 8.27 -8.86
CA VAL A 261 -0.45 9.20 -7.72
C VAL A 261 -1.49 8.71 -6.71
N MET A 262 -2.69 8.34 -7.16
CA MET A 262 -3.72 7.84 -6.27
C MET A 262 -3.34 6.55 -5.55
N ARG A 263 -2.61 5.63 -6.20
CA ARG A 263 -2.06 4.44 -5.51
C ARG A 263 -1.10 4.85 -4.41
N ARG A 264 -0.20 5.81 -4.67
CA ARG A 264 0.77 6.30 -3.70
C ARG A 264 0.08 6.97 -2.52
N VAL A 265 -0.88 7.85 -2.77
CA VAL A 265 -1.68 8.57 -1.76
C VAL A 265 -2.46 7.59 -0.87
N ARG A 266 -3.11 6.58 -1.47
CA ARG A 266 -3.80 5.51 -0.71
C ARG A 266 -2.81 4.67 0.10
N GLY A 267 -1.61 4.41 -0.42
CA GLY A 267 -0.54 3.71 0.30
C GLY A 267 -0.09 4.43 1.57
N TYR A 268 -0.19 5.76 1.62
CA TYR A 268 0.03 6.57 2.82
C TYR A 268 -1.20 6.64 3.76
N GLY A 269 -2.28 5.98 3.41
CA GLY A 269 -3.51 5.94 4.22
C GLY A 269 -4.45 7.11 4.00
N TYR A 270 -4.30 7.87 2.92
CA TYR A 270 -5.24 8.93 2.57
C TYR A 270 -6.38 8.42 1.67
N GLU A 271 -7.54 9.04 1.79
CA GLU A 271 -8.64 8.95 0.85
C GLU A 271 -9.09 10.34 0.41
N LEU A 272 -9.52 10.45 -0.85
CA LEU A 272 -10.04 11.68 -1.41
C LEU A 272 -11.46 11.95 -0.88
N VAL A 273 -11.69 13.17 -0.41
CA VAL A 273 -13.01 13.65 0.02
C VAL A 273 -13.77 14.25 -1.14
N ASN A 274 -13.12 15.14 -1.90
CA ASN A 274 -13.67 15.77 -3.09
C ASN A 274 -12.55 16.33 -3.98
N ALA A 275 -12.88 16.57 -5.26
CA ALA A 275 -12.08 17.33 -6.20
C ALA A 275 -12.96 18.36 -6.94
N ASP A 276 -12.46 19.56 -7.10
CA ASP A 276 -13.10 20.64 -7.84
C ASP A 276 -12.11 21.22 -8.86
N ILE A 277 -12.42 21.09 -10.15
CA ILE A 277 -11.54 21.47 -11.25
C ILE A 277 -12.22 22.59 -12.05
N THR A 278 -11.46 23.64 -12.34
CA THR A 278 -11.91 24.74 -13.20
C THR A 278 -11.00 24.81 -14.42
N ILE A 279 -11.55 24.59 -15.61
CA ILE A 279 -10.85 24.71 -16.88
C ILE A 279 -11.11 26.09 -17.44
N ILE A 280 -10.05 26.84 -17.77
CA ILE A 280 -10.08 28.19 -18.29
C ILE A 280 -9.67 28.13 -19.77
N ALA A 281 -10.65 28.24 -20.67
CA ALA A 281 -10.43 28.15 -22.11
C ALA A 281 -11.42 29.00 -22.89
N GLN A 282 -10.94 29.80 -23.83
CA GLN A 282 -11.79 30.53 -24.78
C GLN A 282 -12.33 29.55 -25.83
N ARG A 283 -11.49 28.65 -26.31
CA ARG A 283 -11.77 27.58 -27.27
C ARG A 283 -10.95 26.33 -26.89
N PRO A 284 -11.47 25.12 -27.21
CA PRO A 284 -12.83 24.81 -27.68
C PRO A 284 -13.88 25.02 -26.59
N LYS A 285 -15.18 24.90 -26.91
CA LYS A 285 -16.27 24.95 -25.92
C LYS A 285 -16.36 23.63 -25.18
N ILE A 286 -16.08 23.65 -23.89
CA ILE A 286 -15.92 22.44 -23.05
C ILE A 286 -17.24 21.96 -22.43
N GLY A 287 -18.28 22.78 -22.44
CA GLY A 287 -19.52 22.52 -21.70
C GLY A 287 -20.16 21.14 -21.94
N ALA A 288 -20.14 20.66 -23.19
CA ALA A 288 -20.72 19.39 -23.56
C ALA A 288 -19.94 18.15 -23.00
N TYR A 289 -18.67 18.32 -22.65
CA TYR A 289 -17.77 17.23 -22.24
C TYR A 289 -17.63 17.11 -20.72
N LYS A 290 -18.12 18.08 -19.94
CA LYS A 290 -17.94 18.12 -18.48
C LYS A 290 -18.47 16.87 -17.78
N ALA A 291 -19.63 16.36 -18.17
CA ALA A 291 -20.20 15.17 -17.55
C ALA A 291 -19.31 13.93 -17.76
N GLN A 292 -18.79 13.76 -18.98
CA GLN A 292 -17.88 12.67 -19.31
C GLN A 292 -16.54 12.79 -18.55
N MET A 293 -15.99 14.00 -18.43
CA MET A 293 -14.80 14.25 -17.61
C MET A 293 -15.05 13.87 -16.14
N GLN A 294 -16.19 14.27 -15.58
CA GLN A 294 -16.56 13.93 -14.21
C GLN A 294 -16.65 12.42 -14.00
N GLU A 295 -17.22 11.68 -14.95
CA GLU A 295 -17.32 10.23 -14.90
C GLU A 295 -15.95 9.58 -14.90
N VAL A 296 -15.09 9.90 -15.87
CA VAL A 296 -13.72 9.38 -15.99
C VAL A 296 -12.90 9.66 -14.73
N LEU A 297 -12.94 10.91 -14.25
CA LEU A 297 -12.17 11.30 -13.06
C LEU A 297 -12.72 10.65 -11.79
N SER A 298 -14.05 10.54 -11.65
CA SER A 298 -14.68 9.90 -10.50
C SER A 298 -14.29 8.44 -10.38
N GLU A 299 -14.18 7.72 -11.51
CA GLU A 299 -13.72 6.33 -11.55
C GLU A 299 -12.26 6.21 -11.09
N ILE A 300 -11.34 6.99 -11.68
CA ILE A 300 -9.90 6.94 -11.33
C ILE A 300 -9.68 7.30 -9.86
N LEU A 301 -10.36 8.33 -9.40
CA LEU A 301 -10.25 8.84 -8.04
C LEU A 301 -10.98 7.96 -7.01
N ASN A 302 -11.86 7.05 -7.46
CA ASN A 302 -12.79 6.32 -6.61
C ASN A 302 -13.54 7.26 -5.65
N CYS A 303 -14.07 8.37 -6.21
CA CYS A 303 -14.74 9.42 -5.47
C CYS A 303 -15.91 9.98 -6.27
N ALA A 304 -17.11 9.93 -5.71
CA ALA A 304 -18.30 10.47 -6.39
C ALA A 304 -18.40 12.02 -6.33
N ARG A 305 -17.56 12.67 -5.53
CA ARG A 305 -17.58 14.13 -5.34
C ARG A 305 -16.52 14.82 -6.19
N VAL A 306 -16.59 14.63 -7.50
CA VAL A 306 -15.74 15.30 -8.48
C VAL A 306 -16.59 16.30 -9.23
N ASN A 307 -16.13 17.55 -9.30
CA ASN A 307 -16.80 18.62 -10.05
C ASN A 307 -15.87 19.18 -11.13
N VAL A 308 -16.40 19.44 -12.32
CA VAL A 308 -15.70 20.08 -13.42
C VAL A 308 -16.47 21.32 -13.86
N LYS A 309 -15.81 22.47 -13.77
CA LYS A 309 -16.29 23.76 -14.22
C LYS A 309 -15.49 24.24 -15.42
N ALA A 310 -16.07 25.03 -16.27
CA ALA A 310 -15.38 25.69 -17.36
C ALA A 310 -15.74 27.16 -17.38
N THR A 311 -14.77 28.02 -17.65
CA THR A 311 -14.93 29.44 -17.77
C THR A 311 -14.07 29.99 -18.91
N THR A 312 -14.35 31.22 -19.33
CA THR A 312 -13.50 32.04 -20.21
C THR A 312 -12.86 33.15 -19.39
N THR A 313 -11.95 33.88 -20.00
CA THR A 313 -11.42 35.14 -19.43
C THR A 313 -11.94 36.36 -20.19
N GLU A 314 -13.10 36.22 -20.85
CA GLU A 314 -13.76 37.30 -21.62
C GLU A 314 -12.82 38.00 -22.64
N GLY A 315 -11.99 37.20 -23.31
CA GLY A 315 -11.02 37.70 -24.30
C GLY A 315 -9.72 38.25 -23.71
N LEU A 316 -9.57 38.24 -22.37
CA LEU A 316 -8.38 38.79 -21.70
C LEU A 316 -7.30 37.74 -21.53
N GLY A 317 -6.06 38.18 -21.59
CA GLY A 317 -4.86 37.33 -21.35
C GLY A 317 -4.67 36.27 -22.44
N PHE A 318 -3.73 35.36 -22.18
CA PHE A 318 -3.34 34.28 -23.11
C PHE A 318 -4.48 33.29 -23.38
N THR A 319 -5.26 32.95 -22.35
CA THR A 319 -6.42 32.07 -22.50
C THR A 319 -7.52 32.72 -23.33
N GLY A 320 -7.78 34.02 -23.12
CA GLY A 320 -8.77 34.77 -23.86
C GLY A 320 -8.39 34.96 -25.34
N ARG A 321 -7.11 35.06 -25.67
CA ARG A 321 -6.58 35.09 -27.02
C ARG A 321 -6.42 33.71 -27.66
N SER A 322 -6.81 32.63 -26.97
CA SER A 322 -6.67 31.24 -27.41
C SER A 322 -5.20 30.85 -27.70
N GLU A 323 -4.25 31.39 -26.94
CA GLU A 323 -2.83 31.04 -27.01
C GLU A 323 -2.52 29.82 -26.15
N GLY A 324 -3.36 29.50 -25.17
CA GLY A 324 -3.25 28.38 -24.28
C GLY A 324 -4.53 28.08 -23.51
N ILE A 325 -4.54 26.97 -22.81
CA ILE A 325 -5.57 26.55 -21.86
C ILE A 325 -4.93 26.44 -20.48
N ALA A 326 -5.63 26.91 -19.45
CA ALA A 326 -5.24 26.75 -18.08
C ALA A 326 -6.25 25.87 -17.31
N ALA A 327 -5.81 25.21 -16.29
CA ALA A 327 -6.66 24.53 -15.34
C ALA A 327 -6.24 24.83 -13.91
N GLN A 328 -7.21 24.94 -13.02
CA GLN A 328 -7.01 25.03 -11.60
C GLN A 328 -7.79 23.91 -10.92
N ALA A 329 -7.17 23.23 -9.98
CA ALA A 329 -7.80 22.19 -9.18
C ALA A 329 -7.67 22.49 -7.70
N ALA A 330 -8.67 22.06 -6.94
CA ALA A 330 -8.64 22.03 -5.48
C ALA A 330 -9.15 20.67 -5.00
N VAL A 331 -8.47 20.08 -4.03
CA VAL A 331 -8.85 18.79 -3.47
C VAL A 331 -8.85 18.82 -1.95
N SER A 332 -9.60 17.90 -1.36
CA SER A 332 -9.52 17.61 0.06
C SER A 332 -9.24 16.13 0.26
N LEU A 333 -8.25 15.83 1.09
CA LEU A 333 -7.91 14.48 1.53
C LEU A 333 -8.22 14.34 3.02
N LYS A 334 -8.43 13.13 3.47
CA LYS A 334 -8.47 12.75 4.88
C LYS A 334 -7.81 11.39 5.06
N PHE A 335 -7.46 11.03 6.29
CA PHE A 335 -7.03 9.66 6.55
C PHE A 335 -8.17 8.67 6.42
N TYR A 336 -7.86 7.48 5.92
CA TYR A 336 -8.77 6.34 5.86
C TYR A 336 -9.21 5.93 7.25
N ASP A 337 -10.52 5.90 7.47
CA ASP A 337 -11.12 5.51 8.76
C ASP A 337 -11.22 3.98 8.87
N TRP A 338 -10.09 3.34 9.22
CA TRP A 338 -10.00 1.90 9.40
C TRP A 338 -10.95 1.37 10.49
N GLN A 339 -11.22 2.15 11.54
CA GLN A 339 -12.13 1.76 12.63
C GLN A 339 -13.56 1.61 12.13
N LYS A 340 -14.01 2.56 11.31
CA LYS A 340 -15.33 2.52 10.68
C LYS A 340 -15.47 1.31 9.76
N HIS A 341 -14.44 0.96 9.02
CA HIS A 341 -14.44 -0.22 8.13
C HIS A 341 -14.39 -1.53 8.93
N ALA A 342 -13.59 -1.62 9.97
CA ALA A 342 -13.55 -2.77 10.87
C ALA A 342 -14.89 -2.97 11.61
N ALA A 343 -15.56 -1.89 12.02
CA ALA A 343 -16.88 -1.98 12.64
C ALA A 343 -17.97 -2.51 11.69
N LYS A 344 -17.94 -2.11 10.41
CA LYS A 344 -18.86 -2.64 9.40
C LYS A 344 -18.68 -4.14 9.15
N ALA A 345 -17.45 -4.63 9.20
CA ALA A 345 -17.15 -6.05 9.02
C ALA A 345 -17.62 -6.94 10.19
N ARG A 346 -17.94 -6.34 11.37
CA ARG A 346 -18.54 -7.06 12.51
C ARG A 346 -20.05 -7.32 12.35
N GLY A 347 -20.73 -6.54 11.52
CA GLY A 347 -22.18 -6.63 11.30
C GLY A 347 -22.59 -7.50 10.09
N ALA A 348 -21.61 -8.04 9.38
CA ALA A 348 -21.78 -8.97 8.28
C ALA A 348 -21.30 -10.37 8.68
#